data_2d02c35352c94ddd95e05000dc46ba70
#
_entry.id   2d02c35352c94ddd95e05000dc46ba70
#
_cell.length_a   1.000
_cell.length_b   1.000
_cell.length_c   1.000
_cell.angle_alpha   90.00
_cell.angle_beta   90.00
_cell.angle_gamma   90.00
#
_symmetry.space_group_name_H-M   'P 1'
#
loop_
_entity.id
_entity.type
_entity.pdbx_description
1 polymer ?
#
loop_
_entity_poly.entity_id
_entity_poly.type
_entity_poly.pdbx_seq_one_letter_code
_entity_poly.pdbx_strand_id
1 'polypeptide(L)'
;MHFTSQPFALRALVAALALLFTTSAPALAGTPQSASPVKPSAQTPPATMSQDMLPQLSPLPRPTLPQFAQLDRLLADTPLLHEAQAMQQAALQNGQVLRSGTQEFVGQAQLQQRRIKAPPDSGNYAEWQLLLNRQIRLPSQAQADIRLADALTTSANAGLVGSRQQLLTDVLAAWFAAQRAQAEAALAQQNLTLMQRQAQALQRRKALGDASLLELEQMQAEEARAQSALLLARGLASSSRAALEARYPALAGDTTLGGQAVSTAQLALPDLSGDALRALVEQNSATLARDRAALQQAQAKAGQATAARTPQPTVGAYVGSDRGGREHIIGLQFAMPFGGPARVSTERAALAEVDAAQWRLRDAQALTLAEFQRLWATSQSQAAGAKAMDQAAQVQTQASARMLRAYQLGEAGISDWLLARRSALDAVRQALQSRFDAAQSAALLKLQAGLLFEASSSAAVMSAANPD
;
A
#
# COMPACT_ATOMS: atom_id res chain seq x y z
N MET A 1 21.51 -4.37 -47.13
CA MET A 1 21.22 -2.93 -47.09
C MET A 1 21.66 -2.41 -45.73
N HIS A 2 22.80 -1.69 -45.79
CA HIS A 2 23.42 -1.01 -44.66
C HIS A 2 22.60 0.22 -44.27
N PHE A 3 22.40 0.47 -42.98
CA PHE A 3 22.36 1.84 -42.45
C PHE A 3 22.92 1.85 -41.04
N THR A 4 24.11 2.40 -40.99
CA THR A 4 24.81 2.88 -39.80
C THR A 4 24.26 4.25 -39.42
N SER A 5 24.09 4.56 -38.12
CA SER A 5 24.28 5.92 -37.63
C SER A 5 24.62 5.95 -36.14
N GLN A 6 25.66 6.70 -35.91
CA GLN A 6 26.43 6.90 -34.69
C GLN A 6 25.75 7.78 -33.61
N PRO A 7 26.37 7.85 -32.42
CA PRO A 7 25.86 8.59 -31.25
C PRO A 7 26.40 10.03 -31.22
N PHE A 8 25.57 10.98 -30.79
CA PHE A 8 26.00 12.34 -30.47
C PHE A 8 26.21 12.51 -28.97
N ALA A 9 27.48 12.69 -28.65
CA ALA A 9 27.94 13.24 -27.40
C ALA A 9 27.75 14.76 -27.38
N LEU A 10 27.23 15.33 -26.30
CA LEU A 10 27.41 16.74 -26.00
C LEU A 10 27.98 16.89 -24.59
N ARG A 11 29.26 17.22 -24.55
CA ARG A 11 30.02 17.63 -23.37
C ARG A 11 30.05 19.16 -23.31
N ALA A 12 30.17 19.64 -22.05
CA ALA A 12 30.79 20.90 -21.62
C ALA A 12 29.90 22.16 -21.63
N LEU A 13 29.70 22.83 -20.51
CA LEU A 13 30.61 23.88 -20.08
C LEU A 13 30.36 24.27 -18.63
N VAL A 14 31.34 24.00 -17.75
CA VAL A 14 31.51 24.63 -16.45
C VAL A 14 32.41 25.85 -16.70
N ALA A 15 32.01 27.04 -16.28
CA ALA A 15 32.91 28.18 -16.15
C ALA A 15 32.59 28.90 -14.82
N ALA A 16 33.59 28.88 -13.97
CA ALA A 16 33.73 29.61 -12.75
C ALA A 16 33.75 31.12 -12.98
N LEU A 17 33.18 31.92 -12.07
CA LEU A 17 33.58 33.29 -11.86
C LEU A 17 33.59 33.59 -10.35
N ALA A 18 34.79 33.51 -9.79
CA ALA A 18 35.14 34.10 -8.52
C ALA A 18 35.63 35.53 -8.81
N LEU A 19 35.09 36.53 -8.13
CA LEU A 19 35.68 37.87 -8.09
C LEU A 19 35.57 38.41 -6.67
N LEU A 20 36.74 38.55 -6.12
CA LEU A 20 37.10 39.30 -4.92
C LEU A 20 36.68 40.79 -5.01
N PHE A 21 36.11 41.33 -3.92
CA PHE A 21 36.28 42.74 -3.64
C PHE A 21 36.56 42.92 -2.13
N THR A 22 37.82 43.21 -1.86
CA THR A 22 38.34 43.85 -0.65
C THR A 22 38.38 45.34 -0.89
N THR A 23 37.80 46.17 0.01
CA THR A 23 38.29 47.52 0.33
C THR A 23 37.67 47.97 1.65
N SER A 24 38.42 47.98 2.69
CA SER A 24 38.99 49.06 3.49
C SER A 24 38.00 50.16 3.95
N ALA A 25 37.87 50.23 5.29
CA ALA A 25 37.29 51.34 6.05
C ALA A 25 38.24 52.57 6.07
N PRO A 26 37.70 53.72 6.37
CA PRO A 26 38.43 54.59 7.34
C PRO A 26 37.55 55.01 8.51
N ALA A 27 38.15 54.99 9.66
CA ALA A 27 37.70 55.56 10.90
C ALA A 27 37.73 57.08 10.84
N LEU A 28 36.69 57.72 11.37
CA LEU A 28 36.76 59.11 11.79
C LEU A 28 36.16 59.21 13.19
N ALA A 29 37.04 59.60 14.11
CA ALA A 29 36.73 59.97 15.50
C ALA A 29 36.07 61.36 15.55
N GLY A 30 34.97 61.48 16.27
CA GLY A 30 34.32 62.71 16.62
C GLY A 30 33.90 62.66 18.07
N THR A 31 34.49 63.51 18.87
CA THR A 31 34.35 63.72 20.33
C THR A 31 32.94 64.18 20.73
N PRO A 32 32.51 63.94 21.96
CA PRO A 32 31.15 64.21 22.40
C PRO A 32 30.96 65.64 22.93
N GLN A 33 29.88 66.24 22.51
CA GLN A 33 29.38 67.49 23.16
C GLN A 33 28.26 67.12 24.14
N SER A 34 28.44 67.54 25.36
CA SER A 34 27.54 67.52 26.51
C SER A 34 26.26 68.33 26.26
N ALA A 35 25.10 67.67 26.35
CA ALA A 35 23.81 68.36 26.50
C ALA A 35 23.14 67.95 27.82
N SER A 36 22.70 68.90 28.59
CA SER A 36 22.10 68.82 29.93
C SER A 36 20.75 68.06 29.92
N PRO A 37 20.34 67.43 31.03
CA PRO A 37 19.17 66.57 31.11
C PRO A 37 17.87 67.38 31.19
N VAL A 38 16.95 67.08 30.25
CA VAL A 38 15.54 67.47 30.35
C VAL A 38 14.82 66.36 31.16
N LYS A 39 14.16 66.80 32.26
CA LYS A 39 13.29 65.90 33.07
C LYS A 39 12.19 65.32 32.23
N PRO A 40 11.99 63.97 32.27
CA PRO A 40 10.81 63.33 31.63
C PRO A 40 9.59 63.54 32.53
N SER A 41 8.53 64.08 31.94
CA SER A 41 7.18 64.07 32.49
C SER A 41 6.70 62.57 32.62
N ALA A 42 6.16 62.26 33.78
CA ALA A 42 5.59 60.93 34.06
C ALA A 42 4.44 60.65 33.10
N GLN A 43 4.73 59.80 32.10
CA GLN A 43 3.70 59.16 31.32
C GLN A 43 3.24 57.90 32.07
N THR A 44 1.94 57.85 32.37
CA THR A 44 1.21 56.72 32.90
C THR A 44 1.50 55.47 32.01
N PRO A 45 1.91 54.34 32.58
CA PRO A 45 2.16 53.15 31.76
C PRO A 45 0.88 52.73 31.04
N PRO A 46 0.92 52.42 29.72
CA PRO A 46 -0.22 51.89 29.05
C PRO A 46 -0.60 50.56 29.68
N ALA A 47 -1.89 50.37 29.92
CA ALA A 47 -2.47 49.16 30.48
C ALA A 47 -1.83 47.93 29.82
N THR A 48 -1.25 47.06 30.63
CA THR A 48 -0.78 45.72 30.23
C THR A 48 -1.94 44.96 29.59
N MET A 49 -2.09 45.08 28.28
CA MET A 49 -2.99 44.21 27.52
C MET A 49 -2.42 42.78 27.63
N SER A 50 -3.20 41.91 28.23
CA SER A 50 -2.92 40.51 28.47
C SER A 50 -2.34 39.85 27.23
N GLN A 51 -1.29 39.04 27.37
CA GLN A 51 -0.61 38.28 26.32
C GLN A 51 -1.54 37.26 25.59
N ASP A 52 -2.79 37.11 26.06
CA ASP A 52 -3.81 36.20 25.54
C ASP A 52 -4.52 36.67 24.25
N MET A 53 -4.23 37.85 23.72
CA MET A 53 -4.91 38.37 22.52
C MET A 53 -4.15 38.17 21.19
N LEU A 54 -3.03 37.48 21.18
CA LEU A 54 -2.41 37.08 19.91
C LEU A 54 -3.19 35.87 19.35
N PRO A 55 -3.71 35.92 18.11
CA PRO A 55 -4.40 34.79 17.50
C PRO A 55 -3.40 33.68 17.22
N GLN A 56 -3.21 32.82 18.20
CA GLN A 56 -2.44 31.59 18.03
C GLN A 56 -3.23 30.65 17.12
N LEU A 57 -2.56 30.06 16.13
CA LEU A 57 -3.13 28.95 15.37
C LEU A 57 -3.45 27.83 16.37
N SER A 58 -4.70 27.39 16.40
CA SER A 58 -5.08 26.22 17.21
C SER A 58 -4.23 25.02 16.80
N PRO A 59 -3.92 24.10 17.73
CA PRO A 59 -3.14 22.92 17.40
C PRO A 59 -3.75 22.20 16.20
N LEU A 60 -2.93 21.98 15.17
CA LEU A 60 -3.38 21.25 13.98
C LEU A 60 -3.58 19.78 14.31
N PRO A 61 -4.54 19.10 13.63
CA PRO A 61 -4.75 17.67 13.78
C PRO A 61 -3.44 16.89 13.53
N ARG A 62 -3.21 15.90 14.37
CA ARG A 62 -2.07 14.99 14.23
C ARG A 62 -2.50 13.73 13.47
N PRO A 63 -1.60 13.11 12.68
CA PRO A 63 -1.91 11.84 12.03
C PRO A 63 -2.21 10.75 13.06
N THR A 64 -3.22 9.92 12.77
CA THR A 64 -3.65 8.78 13.59
C THR A 64 -3.80 7.54 12.71
N LEU A 65 -3.81 6.34 13.32
CA LEU A 65 -4.14 5.09 12.65
C LEU A 65 -5.64 4.79 12.78
N PRO A 66 -6.23 4.00 11.85
CA PRO A 66 -7.57 3.45 12.04
C PRO A 66 -7.64 2.60 13.31
N GLN A 67 -8.82 2.51 13.93
CA GLN A 67 -9.01 1.66 15.10
C GLN A 67 -8.94 0.17 14.72
N PHE A 68 -8.35 -0.67 15.58
CA PHE A 68 -8.19 -2.11 15.31
C PHE A 68 -9.55 -2.81 15.05
N ALA A 69 -10.58 -2.49 15.84
CA ALA A 69 -11.90 -3.07 15.64
C ALA A 69 -12.54 -2.76 14.28
N GLN A 70 -12.18 -1.64 13.67
CA GLN A 70 -12.61 -1.27 12.32
C GLN A 70 -11.81 -2.02 11.26
N LEU A 71 -10.52 -2.19 11.47
CA LEU A 71 -9.66 -2.98 10.59
C LEU A 71 -10.07 -4.46 10.58
N ASP A 72 -10.43 -5.02 11.74
CA ASP A 72 -10.93 -6.40 11.80
C ASP A 72 -12.24 -6.58 11.02
N ARG A 73 -13.19 -5.64 11.13
CA ARG A 73 -14.42 -5.65 10.31
C ARG A 73 -14.11 -5.51 8.82
N LEU A 74 -13.19 -4.61 8.47
CA LEU A 74 -12.75 -4.41 7.09
C LEU A 74 -12.10 -5.68 6.53
N LEU A 75 -11.25 -6.34 7.31
CA LEU A 75 -10.63 -7.61 6.93
C LEU A 75 -11.67 -8.74 6.78
N ALA A 76 -12.79 -8.67 7.52
CA ALA A 76 -13.86 -9.67 7.43
C ALA A 76 -14.79 -9.51 6.22
N ASP A 77 -14.95 -8.27 5.69
CA ASP A 77 -16.02 -7.96 4.71
C ASP A 77 -15.53 -7.29 3.42
N THR A 78 -14.23 -7.38 3.10
CA THR A 78 -13.71 -6.76 1.88
C THR A 78 -13.76 -7.74 0.69
N PRO A 79 -14.31 -7.33 -0.48
CA PRO A 79 -14.40 -8.18 -1.66
C PRO A 79 -13.06 -8.79 -2.10
N LEU A 80 -11.96 -8.06 -1.99
CA LEU A 80 -10.61 -8.54 -2.29
C LEU A 80 -10.22 -9.77 -1.44
N LEU A 81 -10.59 -9.78 -0.16
CA LEU A 81 -10.28 -10.92 0.72
C LEU A 81 -11.24 -12.07 0.51
N HIS A 82 -12.52 -11.81 0.22
CA HIS A 82 -13.46 -12.86 -0.18
C HIS A 82 -13.02 -13.54 -1.48
N GLU A 83 -12.53 -12.78 -2.47
CA GLU A 83 -11.92 -13.35 -3.69
C GLU A 83 -10.73 -14.26 -3.33
N ALA A 84 -9.79 -13.77 -2.52
CA ALA A 84 -8.61 -14.55 -2.13
C ALA A 84 -8.99 -15.81 -1.32
N GLN A 85 -10.00 -15.73 -0.45
CA GLN A 85 -10.54 -16.89 0.27
C GLN A 85 -11.23 -17.88 -0.65
N ALA A 86 -12.00 -17.41 -1.65
CA ALA A 86 -12.61 -18.26 -2.65
C ALA A 86 -11.54 -18.99 -3.49
N MET A 87 -10.47 -18.31 -3.87
CA MET A 87 -9.32 -18.92 -4.55
C MET A 87 -8.60 -19.96 -3.67
N GLN A 88 -8.48 -19.69 -2.37
CA GLN A 88 -7.94 -20.66 -1.40
C GLN A 88 -8.83 -21.91 -1.32
N GLN A 89 -10.16 -21.75 -1.24
CA GLN A 89 -11.09 -22.87 -1.24
C GLN A 89 -11.03 -23.65 -2.55
N ALA A 90 -10.95 -22.98 -3.70
CA ALA A 90 -10.77 -23.63 -4.99
C ALA A 90 -9.47 -24.45 -5.04
N ALA A 91 -8.37 -23.92 -4.50
CA ALA A 91 -7.10 -24.65 -4.42
C ALA A 91 -7.19 -25.89 -3.52
N LEU A 92 -7.91 -25.81 -2.39
CA LEU A 92 -8.17 -26.95 -1.51
C LEU A 92 -8.97 -28.04 -2.24
N GLN A 93 -10.04 -27.68 -2.97
CA GLN A 93 -10.83 -28.63 -3.73
C GLN A 93 -10.02 -29.26 -4.88
N ASN A 94 -9.26 -28.46 -5.63
CA ASN A 94 -8.34 -28.97 -6.64
C ASN A 94 -7.29 -29.92 -6.04
N GLY A 95 -6.81 -29.61 -4.85
CA GLY A 95 -5.93 -30.50 -4.08
C GLY A 95 -6.61 -31.83 -3.74
N GLN A 96 -7.89 -31.84 -3.38
CA GLN A 96 -8.65 -33.07 -3.14
C GLN A 96 -8.80 -33.92 -4.42
N VAL A 97 -9.08 -33.28 -5.57
CA VAL A 97 -9.10 -33.98 -6.86
C VAL A 97 -7.77 -34.66 -7.13
N LEU A 98 -6.64 -33.97 -6.91
CA LEU A 98 -5.31 -34.56 -7.08
C LEU A 98 -5.06 -35.72 -6.11
N ARG A 99 -5.47 -35.61 -4.86
CA ARG A 99 -5.30 -36.67 -3.84
C ARG A 99 -6.17 -37.90 -4.17
N SER A 100 -7.43 -37.70 -4.55
CA SER A 100 -8.36 -38.77 -4.88
C SER A 100 -7.97 -39.49 -6.17
N GLY A 101 -7.40 -38.74 -7.13
CA GLY A 101 -7.14 -39.22 -8.49
C GLY A 101 -8.40 -39.16 -9.36
N THR A 102 -8.18 -39.14 -10.67
CA THR A 102 -9.23 -39.05 -11.69
C THR A 102 -9.52 -40.40 -12.39
N GLN A 103 -8.97 -41.49 -11.85
CA GLN A 103 -9.08 -42.82 -12.43
C GLN A 103 -10.45 -43.45 -12.08
N GLU A 104 -11.45 -43.20 -12.88
CA GLU A 104 -12.80 -43.71 -12.71
C GLU A 104 -12.95 -45.09 -13.37
N PHE A 105 -13.99 -45.83 -12.97
CA PHE A 105 -14.43 -47.00 -13.70
C PHE A 105 -15.18 -46.57 -14.96
N VAL A 106 -14.82 -47.13 -16.09
CA VAL A 106 -15.47 -46.86 -17.38
C VAL A 106 -16.20 -48.12 -17.81
N GLY A 107 -17.52 -48.02 -17.83
CA GLY A 107 -18.40 -49.08 -18.40
C GLY A 107 -18.62 -48.81 -19.88
N GLN A 108 -18.44 -49.82 -20.69
CA GLN A 108 -18.71 -49.77 -22.14
C GLN A 108 -19.65 -50.94 -22.51
N ALA A 109 -20.66 -50.63 -23.33
CA ALA A 109 -21.55 -51.63 -23.92
C ALA A 109 -21.42 -51.54 -25.43
N GLN A 110 -21.17 -52.69 -26.05
CA GLN A 110 -21.10 -52.84 -27.50
C GLN A 110 -22.19 -53.76 -27.94
N LEU A 111 -22.96 -53.34 -28.94
CA LEU A 111 -23.98 -54.12 -29.58
C LEU A 111 -23.65 -54.23 -31.09
N GLN A 112 -23.58 -55.37 -31.63
CA GLN A 112 -23.31 -55.56 -33.06
C GLN A 112 -24.16 -56.71 -33.67
N GLN A 113 -24.34 -56.65 -34.97
CA GLN A 113 -24.95 -57.68 -35.72
C GLN A 113 -23.91 -58.23 -36.69
N ARG A 114 -23.60 -59.53 -36.52
CA ARG A 114 -22.68 -60.24 -37.41
C ARG A 114 -23.45 -61.05 -38.44
N ARG A 115 -23.15 -60.89 -39.71
CA ARG A 115 -23.70 -61.70 -40.79
C ARG A 115 -22.65 -62.69 -41.31
N ILE A 116 -22.91 -64.01 -41.13
CA ILE A 116 -22.03 -65.05 -41.62
C ILE A 116 -22.66 -65.64 -42.91
N LYS A 117 -21.90 -65.67 -43.99
CA LYS A 117 -22.36 -66.17 -45.31
C LYS A 117 -21.92 -67.58 -45.60
N ALA A 118 -20.93 -68.10 -44.85
CA ALA A 118 -20.37 -69.43 -45.09
C ALA A 118 -21.13 -70.56 -44.33
N PRO A 119 -21.49 -71.71 -45.00
CA PRO A 119 -22.03 -72.89 -44.32
C PRO A 119 -20.97 -73.52 -43.39
N PRO A 120 -21.36 -74.22 -42.30
CA PRO A 120 -22.75 -74.51 -41.89
C PRO A 120 -23.39 -73.37 -41.04
N ASP A 121 -22.68 -72.34 -40.67
CA ASP A 121 -23.11 -71.28 -39.70
C ASP A 121 -23.63 -70.01 -40.38
N SER A 122 -24.15 -70.09 -41.61
CA SER A 122 -24.73 -68.95 -42.29
C SER A 122 -25.94 -68.37 -41.54
N GLY A 123 -25.98 -67.08 -41.30
CA GLY A 123 -27.04 -66.40 -40.55
C GLY A 123 -26.69 -64.99 -40.09
N ASN A 124 -27.66 -64.27 -39.50
CA ASN A 124 -27.46 -63.00 -38.82
C ASN A 124 -27.47 -63.24 -37.31
N TYR A 125 -26.44 -62.85 -36.65
CA TYR A 125 -26.25 -63.05 -35.21
C TYR A 125 -26.20 -61.72 -34.50
N ALA A 126 -27.05 -61.47 -33.49
CA ALA A 126 -26.96 -60.43 -32.58
C ALA A 126 -25.88 -60.75 -31.54
N GLU A 127 -24.94 -59.87 -31.35
CA GLU A 127 -23.83 -60.01 -30.40
C GLU A 127 -23.78 -58.79 -29.49
N TRP A 128 -23.41 -59.04 -28.25
CA TRP A 128 -23.22 -57.96 -27.31
C TRP A 128 -22.00 -58.19 -26.42
N GLN A 129 -21.36 -57.10 -25.99
CA GLN A 129 -20.23 -57.10 -25.04
C GLN A 129 -20.39 -56.01 -24.04
N LEU A 130 -20.19 -56.33 -22.78
CA LEU A 130 -20.06 -55.39 -21.69
C LEU A 130 -18.61 -55.42 -21.20
N LEU A 131 -18.01 -54.26 -21.11
CA LEU A 131 -16.63 -54.04 -20.62
C LEU A 131 -16.66 -53.11 -19.46
N LEU A 132 -16.01 -53.46 -18.36
CA LEU A 132 -15.69 -52.56 -17.23
C LEU A 132 -14.19 -52.46 -17.13
N ASN A 133 -13.66 -51.26 -17.28
CA ASN A 133 -12.23 -51.02 -17.19
C ASN A 133 -11.91 -49.85 -16.22
N ARG A 134 -10.67 -49.83 -15.76
CA ARG A 134 -10.15 -48.76 -14.92
C ARG A 134 -8.67 -48.58 -15.18
N GLN A 135 -8.25 -47.29 -15.27
CA GLN A 135 -6.85 -46.93 -15.31
C GLN A 135 -6.25 -47.01 -13.90
N ILE A 136 -5.10 -47.65 -13.77
CA ILE A 136 -4.43 -47.84 -12.46
C ILE A 136 -3.42 -46.74 -12.25
N ARG A 137 -3.63 -45.93 -11.21
CA ARG A 137 -2.72 -44.89 -10.79
C ARG A 137 -1.48 -45.49 -10.14
N LEU A 138 -0.30 -45.19 -10.65
CA LEU A 138 0.95 -45.66 -10.09
C LEU A 138 1.30 -44.94 -8.78
N PRO A 139 1.93 -45.60 -7.79
CA PRO A 139 2.27 -44.97 -6.50
C PRO A 139 3.16 -43.72 -6.63
N SER A 140 4.09 -43.72 -7.59
CA SER A 140 4.96 -42.54 -7.87
C SER A 140 4.13 -41.33 -8.35
N GLN A 141 3.12 -41.55 -9.17
CA GLN A 141 2.22 -40.51 -9.63
C GLN A 141 1.29 -40.03 -8.52
N ALA A 142 0.78 -40.95 -7.70
CA ALA A 142 -0.03 -40.58 -6.54
C ALA A 142 0.75 -39.66 -5.56
N GLN A 143 2.01 -39.99 -5.30
CA GLN A 143 2.87 -39.15 -4.45
C GLN A 143 3.17 -37.77 -5.09
N ALA A 144 3.42 -37.72 -6.39
CA ALA A 144 3.64 -36.47 -7.12
C ALA A 144 2.40 -35.59 -7.11
N ASP A 145 1.22 -36.15 -7.28
CA ASP A 145 -0.07 -35.45 -7.22
C ASP A 145 -0.34 -34.89 -5.79
N ILE A 146 -0.01 -35.64 -4.73
CA ILE A 146 -0.11 -35.18 -3.35
C ILE A 146 0.81 -33.96 -3.13
N ARG A 147 2.07 -34.02 -3.59
CA ARG A 147 3.01 -32.91 -3.47
C ARG A 147 2.49 -31.67 -4.23
N LEU A 148 1.90 -31.87 -5.40
CA LEU A 148 1.31 -30.77 -6.16
C LEU A 148 0.08 -30.19 -5.43
N ALA A 149 -0.77 -31.03 -4.82
CA ALA A 149 -1.90 -30.59 -4.02
C ALA A 149 -1.46 -29.71 -2.82
N ASP A 150 -0.39 -30.14 -2.13
CA ASP A 150 0.18 -29.38 -1.00
C ASP A 150 0.78 -28.05 -1.47
N ALA A 151 1.49 -28.05 -2.60
CA ALA A 151 2.06 -26.83 -3.17
C ALA A 151 0.99 -25.85 -3.66
N LEU A 152 -0.12 -26.31 -4.24
CA LEU A 152 -1.26 -25.48 -4.62
C LEU A 152 -1.89 -24.81 -3.39
N THR A 153 -2.07 -25.55 -2.31
CA THR A 153 -2.61 -25.01 -1.05
C THR A 153 -1.67 -23.96 -0.47
N THR A 154 -0.36 -24.23 -0.44
CA THR A 154 0.65 -23.30 0.03
C THR A 154 0.66 -22.01 -0.80
N SER A 155 0.56 -22.14 -2.13
CA SER A 155 0.51 -20.98 -3.05
C SER A 155 -0.74 -20.12 -2.82
N ALA A 156 -1.90 -20.76 -2.61
CA ALA A 156 -3.15 -20.04 -2.34
C ALA A 156 -3.11 -19.33 -0.97
N ASN A 157 -2.53 -19.96 0.06
CA ASN A 157 -2.32 -19.32 1.36
C ASN A 157 -1.41 -18.09 1.27
N ALA A 158 -0.31 -18.19 0.52
CA ALA A 158 0.58 -17.06 0.28
C ALA A 158 -0.13 -15.94 -0.51
N GLY A 159 -1.01 -16.29 -1.43
CA GLY A 159 -1.88 -15.35 -2.13
C GLY A 159 -2.80 -14.58 -1.19
N LEU A 160 -3.47 -15.26 -0.27
CA LEU A 160 -4.35 -14.64 0.74
C LEU A 160 -3.57 -13.66 1.65
N VAL A 161 -2.38 -14.05 2.12
CA VAL A 161 -1.51 -13.16 2.90
C VAL A 161 -1.12 -11.91 2.09
N GLY A 162 -0.80 -12.10 0.80
CA GLY A 162 -0.49 -10.99 -0.11
C GLY A 162 -1.65 -10.03 -0.30
N SER A 163 -2.86 -10.54 -0.52
CA SER A 163 -4.08 -9.73 -0.64
C SER A 163 -4.38 -8.94 0.64
N ARG A 164 -4.16 -9.55 1.81
CA ARG A 164 -4.30 -8.86 3.10
C ARG A 164 -3.30 -7.72 3.26
N GLN A 165 -2.03 -7.95 2.94
CA GLN A 165 -0.99 -6.91 3.02
C GLN A 165 -1.25 -5.76 2.04
N GLN A 166 -1.69 -6.07 0.82
CA GLN A 166 -2.07 -5.08 -0.18
C GLN A 166 -3.25 -4.23 0.31
N LEU A 167 -4.31 -4.87 0.82
CA LEU A 167 -5.46 -4.16 1.38
C LEU A 167 -5.05 -3.18 2.48
N LEU A 168 -4.23 -3.62 3.43
CA LEU A 168 -3.77 -2.76 4.53
C LEU A 168 -2.92 -1.59 4.01
N THR A 169 -2.09 -1.80 3.00
CA THR A 169 -1.31 -0.74 2.35
C THR A 169 -2.23 0.31 1.70
N ASP A 170 -3.23 -0.14 0.95
CA ASP A 170 -4.21 0.73 0.27
C ASP A 170 -5.06 1.52 1.28
N VAL A 171 -5.49 0.84 2.35
CA VAL A 171 -6.26 1.47 3.45
C VAL A 171 -5.45 2.56 4.13
N LEU A 172 -4.19 2.30 4.49
CA LEU A 172 -3.32 3.29 5.11
C LEU A 172 -3.12 4.50 4.19
N ALA A 173 -2.89 4.28 2.91
CA ALA A 173 -2.73 5.36 1.94
C ALA A 173 -3.99 6.24 1.85
N ALA A 174 -5.17 5.63 1.72
CA ALA A 174 -6.45 6.35 1.65
C ALA A 174 -6.78 7.06 2.97
N TRP A 175 -6.49 6.43 4.11
CA TRP A 175 -6.70 6.98 5.44
C TRP A 175 -5.87 8.24 5.69
N PHE A 176 -4.55 8.18 5.45
CA PHE A 176 -3.68 9.34 5.62
C PHE A 176 -4.00 10.47 4.63
N ALA A 177 -4.40 10.13 3.40
CA ALA A 177 -4.84 11.13 2.42
C ALA A 177 -6.10 11.88 2.89
N ALA A 178 -7.11 11.17 3.43
CA ALA A 178 -8.33 11.77 3.95
C ALA A 178 -8.06 12.64 5.18
N GLN A 179 -7.23 12.17 6.12
CA GLN A 179 -6.85 12.95 7.30
C GLN A 179 -6.07 14.23 6.94
N ARG A 180 -5.11 14.13 6.01
CA ARG A 180 -4.35 15.28 5.54
C ARG A 180 -5.27 16.32 4.92
N ALA A 181 -6.17 15.93 4.02
CA ALA A 181 -7.12 16.83 3.39
C ALA A 181 -8.02 17.54 4.43
N GLN A 182 -8.46 16.83 5.46
CA GLN A 182 -9.24 17.41 6.56
C GLN A 182 -8.42 18.39 7.40
N ALA A 183 -7.16 18.08 7.68
CA ALA A 183 -6.27 18.97 8.41
C ALA A 183 -5.96 20.27 7.62
N GLU A 184 -5.79 20.15 6.30
CA GLU A 184 -5.63 21.30 5.41
C GLU A 184 -6.90 22.18 5.37
N ALA A 185 -8.08 21.59 5.36
CA ALA A 185 -9.35 22.32 5.44
C ALA A 185 -9.52 23.05 6.78
N ALA A 186 -9.09 22.42 7.88
CA ALA A 186 -9.07 23.05 9.21
C ALA A 186 -8.11 24.23 9.26
N LEU A 187 -6.91 24.12 8.68
CA LEU A 187 -5.94 25.21 8.56
C LEU A 187 -6.49 26.38 7.72
N ALA A 188 -7.09 26.08 6.58
CA ALA A 188 -7.73 27.08 5.71
C ALA A 188 -8.89 27.82 6.44
N GLN A 189 -9.69 27.09 7.22
CA GLN A 189 -10.76 27.69 8.04
C GLN A 189 -10.20 28.64 9.10
N GLN A 190 -9.14 28.25 9.81
CA GLN A 190 -8.49 29.11 10.80
C GLN A 190 -7.93 30.38 10.15
N ASN A 191 -7.32 30.24 8.96
CA ASN A 191 -6.81 31.38 8.21
C ASN A 191 -7.93 32.33 7.77
N LEU A 192 -9.03 31.84 7.22
CA LEU A 192 -10.17 32.67 6.83
C LEU A 192 -10.75 33.42 8.05
N THR A 193 -10.93 32.72 9.17
CA THR A 193 -11.45 33.34 10.39
C THR A 193 -10.56 34.49 10.87
N LEU A 194 -9.23 34.34 10.76
CA LEU A 194 -8.30 35.42 11.08
C LEU A 194 -8.43 36.58 10.09
N MET A 195 -8.48 36.33 8.79
CA MET A 195 -8.62 37.38 7.76
C MET A 195 -9.91 38.15 7.96
N GLN A 196 -11.02 37.50 8.24
CA GLN A 196 -12.30 38.13 8.51
C GLN A 196 -12.27 39.05 9.72
N ARG A 197 -11.65 38.60 10.83
CA ARG A 197 -11.49 39.46 12.03
C ARG A 197 -10.67 40.69 11.74
N GLN A 198 -9.58 40.53 10.98
CA GLN A 198 -8.71 41.67 10.63
C GLN A 198 -9.40 42.64 9.65
N ALA A 199 -10.16 42.12 8.65
CA ALA A 199 -10.94 42.95 7.74
C ALA A 199 -12.00 43.77 8.48
N GLN A 200 -12.71 43.18 9.44
CA GLN A 200 -13.70 43.86 10.27
C GLN A 200 -13.03 44.97 11.17
N ALA A 201 -11.88 44.65 11.76
CA ALA A 201 -11.13 45.63 12.57
C ALA A 201 -10.67 46.81 11.71
N LEU A 202 -10.15 46.53 10.52
CA LEU A 202 -9.69 47.56 9.58
C LEU A 202 -10.84 48.43 9.04
N GLN A 203 -12.00 47.81 8.77
CA GLN A 203 -13.21 48.53 8.36
C GLN A 203 -13.65 49.56 9.44
N ARG A 204 -13.58 49.18 10.73
CA ARG A 204 -13.88 50.08 11.85
C ARG A 204 -12.85 51.21 11.94
N ARG A 205 -11.54 50.94 11.81
CA ARG A 205 -10.47 51.96 11.80
C ARG A 205 -10.66 52.94 10.64
N LYS A 206 -11.03 52.43 9.43
CA LYS A 206 -11.33 53.32 8.30
C LYS A 206 -12.50 54.23 8.59
N ALA A 207 -13.57 53.75 9.23
CA ALA A 207 -14.71 54.57 9.60
C ALA A 207 -14.37 55.71 10.58
N LEU A 208 -13.31 55.51 11.39
CA LEU A 208 -12.76 56.49 12.32
C LEU A 208 -11.69 57.39 11.68
N GLY A 209 -11.34 57.16 10.40
CA GLY A 209 -10.27 57.92 9.72
C GLY A 209 -8.85 57.40 9.93
N ASP A 210 -8.65 56.29 10.69
CA ASP A 210 -7.35 55.76 11.09
C ASP A 210 -6.77 54.71 10.13
N ALA A 211 -7.41 54.45 8.98
CA ALA A 211 -6.93 53.53 7.97
C ALA A 211 -7.28 54.00 6.57
N SER A 212 -6.44 53.66 5.60
CA SER A 212 -6.63 54.03 4.20
C SER A 212 -7.61 53.09 3.47
N LEU A 213 -8.16 53.55 2.37
CA LEU A 213 -8.98 52.72 1.49
C LEU A 213 -8.14 51.56 0.90
N LEU A 214 -6.91 51.83 0.50
CA LEU A 214 -5.98 50.85 -0.07
C LEU A 214 -5.75 49.67 0.87
N GLU A 215 -5.52 49.97 2.18
CA GLU A 215 -5.33 48.92 3.18
C GLU A 215 -6.58 48.03 3.30
N LEU A 216 -7.78 48.62 3.28
CA LEU A 216 -9.02 47.87 3.33
C LEU A 216 -9.21 46.95 2.08
N GLU A 217 -8.93 47.48 0.89
CA GLU A 217 -9.01 46.74 -0.36
C GLU A 217 -8.01 45.54 -0.40
N GLN A 218 -6.76 45.77 0.07
CA GLN A 218 -5.76 44.71 0.21
C GLN A 218 -6.25 43.61 1.17
N MET A 219 -6.82 43.98 2.30
CA MET A 219 -7.35 43.03 3.27
C MET A 219 -8.55 42.24 2.72
N GLN A 220 -9.48 42.89 2.03
CA GLN A 220 -10.62 42.26 1.39
C GLN A 220 -10.17 41.27 0.29
N ALA A 221 -9.14 41.62 -0.47
CA ALA A 221 -8.54 40.70 -1.44
C ALA A 221 -7.95 39.45 -0.78
N GLU A 222 -7.28 39.58 0.38
CA GLU A 222 -6.75 38.43 1.13
C GLU A 222 -7.86 37.59 1.77
N GLU A 223 -8.92 38.23 2.26
CA GLU A 223 -10.11 37.51 2.75
C GLU A 223 -10.75 36.67 1.63
N ALA A 224 -10.95 37.23 0.44
CA ALA A 224 -11.48 36.53 -0.72
C ALA A 224 -10.60 35.35 -1.14
N ARG A 225 -9.26 35.51 -1.12
CA ARG A 225 -8.30 34.43 -1.36
C ARG A 225 -8.41 33.32 -0.32
N ALA A 226 -8.48 33.69 0.97
CA ALA A 226 -8.64 32.73 2.07
C ALA A 226 -9.97 31.97 1.97
N GLN A 227 -11.04 32.62 1.56
CA GLN A 227 -12.34 31.99 1.30
C GLN A 227 -12.26 30.98 0.16
N SER A 228 -11.64 31.35 -0.97
CA SER A 228 -11.42 30.45 -2.10
C SER A 228 -10.60 29.23 -1.69
N ALA A 229 -9.50 29.45 -0.95
CA ALA A 229 -8.64 28.37 -0.44
C ALA A 229 -9.43 27.39 0.46
N LEU A 230 -10.31 27.91 1.33
CA LEU A 230 -11.17 27.07 2.17
C LEU A 230 -12.14 26.23 1.35
N LEU A 231 -12.81 26.82 0.33
CA LEU A 231 -13.74 26.10 -0.52
C LEU A 231 -13.05 24.94 -1.24
N LEU A 232 -11.86 25.17 -1.80
CA LEU A 232 -11.05 24.14 -2.45
C LEU A 232 -10.62 23.05 -1.46
N ALA A 233 -10.12 23.43 -0.28
CA ALA A 233 -9.68 22.47 0.74
C ALA A 233 -10.86 21.63 1.27
N ARG A 234 -12.04 22.22 1.47
CA ARG A 234 -13.27 21.48 1.84
C ARG A 234 -13.70 20.51 0.74
N GLY A 235 -13.63 20.93 -0.53
CA GLY A 235 -13.90 20.07 -1.68
C GLY A 235 -13.00 18.84 -1.69
N LEU A 236 -11.68 19.05 -1.48
CA LEU A 236 -10.72 17.96 -1.41
C LEU A 236 -10.96 17.05 -0.18
N ALA A 237 -11.26 17.61 0.98
CA ALA A 237 -11.56 16.84 2.19
C ALA A 237 -12.82 15.99 2.02
N SER A 238 -13.90 16.56 1.43
CA SER A 238 -15.13 15.83 1.18
C SER A 238 -14.95 14.72 0.13
N SER A 239 -14.24 14.98 -0.95
CA SER A 239 -13.98 13.96 -1.99
C SER A 239 -13.08 12.83 -1.50
N SER A 240 -12.00 13.14 -0.75
CA SER A 240 -11.11 12.14 -0.18
C SER A 240 -11.82 11.28 0.86
N ARG A 241 -12.68 11.88 1.67
CA ARG A 241 -13.50 11.17 2.63
C ARG A 241 -14.53 10.26 1.94
N ALA A 242 -15.25 10.78 0.95
CA ALA A 242 -16.21 10.00 0.18
C ALA A 242 -15.54 8.81 -0.54
N ALA A 243 -14.34 8.99 -1.09
CA ALA A 243 -13.57 7.92 -1.71
C ALA A 243 -13.17 6.84 -0.69
N LEU A 244 -12.74 7.24 0.53
CA LEU A 244 -12.42 6.32 1.62
C LEU A 244 -13.66 5.51 2.04
N GLU A 245 -14.79 6.19 2.30
CA GLU A 245 -16.04 5.57 2.76
C GLU A 245 -16.67 4.66 1.70
N ALA A 246 -16.61 5.07 0.43
CA ALA A 246 -17.12 4.25 -0.69
C ALA A 246 -16.30 2.96 -0.89
N ARG A 247 -14.97 3.04 -0.75
CA ARG A 247 -14.09 1.89 -0.93
C ARG A 247 -14.02 1.00 0.31
N TYR A 248 -14.13 1.59 1.50
CA TYR A 248 -13.99 0.93 2.80
C TYR A 248 -15.13 1.31 3.74
N PRO A 249 -16.35 0.78 3.54
CA PRO A 249 -17.52 1.16 4.33
C PRO A 249 -17.37 0.92 5.83
N ALA A 250 -16.56 -0.07 6.23
CA ALA A 250 -16.26 -0.36 7.64
C ALA A 250 -15.54 0.80 8.37
N LEU A 251 -14.92 1.73 7.61
CA LEU A 251 -14.29 2.95 8.12
C LEU A 251 -15.26 4.16 8.06
N ALA A 252 -16.46 3.98 7.47
CA ALA A 252 -17.48 5.01 7.44
C ALA A 252 -18.04 5.25 8.86
N GLY A 253 -18.28 6.52 9.18
CA GLY A 253 -18.87 6.90 10.49
C GLY A 253 -17.84 7.14 11.60
N ASP A 254 -16.57 6.89 11.41
CA ASP A 254 -15.55 7.41 12.31
C ASP A 254 -15.39 8.93 12.04
N THR A 255 -16.27 9.71 12.70
CA THR A 255 -16.19 11.17 12.70
C THR A 255 -14.90 11.67 13.35
N THR A 256 -14.14 10.78 13.94
CA THR A 256 -12.90 11.03 14.63
C THR A 256 -11.68 10.82 13.71
N LEU A 257 -11.70 11.37 12.50
CA LEU A 257 -10.44 11.75 11.87
C LEU A 257 -9.65 12.74 12.78
N GLY A 258 -10.13 12.98 13.98
CA GLY A 258 -9.55 13.79 15.05
C GLY A 258 -9.80 13.24 16.46
N GLY A 259 -10.41 12.06 16.62
CA GLY A 259 -10.75 11.47 17.91
C GLY A 259 -9.79 10.40 18.36
N GLN A 260 -9.44 10.46 19.61
CA GLN A 260 -8.52 9.65 20.41
C GLN A 260 -7.23 9.27 19.66
N ALA A 261 -6.23 10.09 19.86
CA ALA A 261 -4.88 9.87 19.37
C ALA A 261 -4.42 8.48 19.81
N VAL A 262 -4.45 7.52 18.89
CA VAL A 262 -3.55 6.37 18.98
C VAL A 262 -2.18 6.96 19.21
N SER A 263 -1.51 6.53 20.25
CA SER A 263 -0.27 7.13 20.73
C SER A 263 0.64 7.51 19.55
N THR A 264 1.14 8.74 19.51
CA THR A 264 2.15 9.20 18.52
C THR A 264 3.37 8.26 18.49
N ALA A 265 3.60 7.49 19.55
CA ALA A 265 4.60 6.42 19.61
C ALA A 265 4.36 5.29 18.58
N GLN A 266 3.10 5.01 18.22
CA GLN A 266 2.81 4.00 17.19
C GLN A 266 3.16 4.47 15.76
N LEU A 267 3.23 5.78 15.54
CA LEU A 267 3.63 6.39 14.27
C LEU A 267 5.10 6.84 14.25
N ALA A 268 5.84 6.66 15.36
CA ALA A 268 7.30 6.84 15.37
C ALA A 268 8.00 5.67 14.66
N LEU A 269 9.19 5.92 14.13
CA LEU A 269 10.05 4.84 13.63
C LEU A 269 10.30 3.83 14.74
N PRO A 270 10.36 2.52 14.43
CA PRO A 270 10.69 1.51 15.42
C PRO A 270 12.15 1.70 15.90
N ASP A 271 12.36 1.50 17.19
CA ASP A 271 13.70 1.56 17.81
C ASP A 271 14.45 0.23 17.56
N LEU A 272 14.71 -0.05 16.28
CA LEU A 272 15.40 -1.24 15.80
C LEU A 272 16.51 -0.83 14.83
N SER A 273 17.58 -1.62 14.78
CA SER A 273 18.62 -1.42 13.77
C SER A 273 18.09 -1.69 12.36
N GLY A 274 18.68 -1.07 11.35
CA GLY A 274 18.30 -1.30 9.94
C GLY A 274 18.40 -2.77 9.55
N ASP A 275 19.40 -3.51 10.05
CA ASP A 275 19.58 -4.94 9.77
C ASP A 275 18.48 -5.79 10.42
N ALA A 276 18.07 -5.49 11.66
CA ALA A 276 16.96 -6.17 12.32
C ALA A 276 15.64 -5.95 11.60
N LEU A 277 15.36 -4.71 11.19
CA LEU A 277 14.17 -4.38 10.39
C LEU A 277 14.18 -5.07 9.03
N ARG A 278 15.34 -5.11 8.36
CA ARG A 278 15.51 -5.82 7.10
C ARG A 278 15.16 -7.30 7.25
N ALA A 279 15.68 -7.96 8.28
CA ALA A 279 15.38 -9.37 8.53
C ALA A 279 13.88 -9.61 8.74
N LEU A 280 13.19 -8.73 9.49
CA LEU A 280 11.75 -8.80 9.68
C LEU A 280 10.98 -8.61 8.37
N VAL A 281 11.37 -7.63 7.53
CA VAL A 281 10.73 -7.40 6.22
C VAL A 281 10.95 -8.61 5.30
N GLU A 282 12.14 -9.19 5.24
CA GLU A 282 12.42 -10.40 4.45
C GLU A 282 11.61 -11.62 4.94
N GLN A 283 11.39 -11.73 6.24
CA GLN A 283 10.60 -12.80 6.85
C GLN A 283 9.09 -12.63 6.57
N ASN A 284 8.57 -11.39 6.69
CA ASN A 284 7.15 -11.09 6.60
C ASN A 284 6.71 -10.64 5.19
N SER A 285 7.62 -10.62 4.20
CA SER A 285 7.30 -10.22 2.83
C SER A 285 6.33 -11.19 2.17
N ALA A 286 5.11 -10.73 1.91
CA ALA A 286 4.11 -11.50 1.16
C ALA A 286 4.55 -11.77 -0.28
N THR A 287 5.32 -10.89 -0.90
CA THR A 287 5.90 -11.09 -2.23
C THR A 287 6.87 -12.25 -2.23
N LEU A 288 7.80 -12.30 -1.28
CA LEU A 288 8.73 -13.43 -1.15
C LEU A 288 8.02 -14.74 -0.81
N ALA A 289 7.01 -14.70 0.08
CA ALA A 289 6.21 -15.87 0.40
C ALA A 289 5.49 -16.43 -0.83
N ARG A 290 4.89 -15.56 -1.66
CA ARG A 290 4.24 -15.94 -2.91
C ARG A 290 5.21 -16.55 -3.93
N ASP A 291 6.37 -15.94 -4.14
CA ASP A 291 7.33 -16.43 -5.13
C ASP A 291 8.05 -17.70 -4.67
N ARG A 292 8.28 -17.88 -3.35
CA ARG A 292 8.72 -19.16 -2.77
C ARG A 292 7.66 -20.27 -3.00
N ALA A 293 6.40 -19.97 -2.77
CA ALA A 293 5.30 -20.89 -3.00
C ALA A 293 5.13 -21.22 -4.50
N ALA A 294 5.30 -20.25 -5.39
CA ALA A 294 5.29 -20.46 -6.84
C ALA A 294 6.45 -21.36 -7.30
N LEU A 295 7.64 -21.19 -6.74
CA LEU A 295 8.76 -22.11 -7.00
C LEU A 295 8.45 -23.54 -6.52
N GLN A 296 7.91 -23.69 -5.32
CA GLN A 296 7.51 -24.99 -4.78
C GLN A 296 6.44 -25.64 -5.66
N GLN A 297 5.48 -24.87 -6.17
CA GLN A 297 4.46 -25.34 -7.09
C GLN A 297 5.06 -25.79 -8.44
N ALA A 298 6.00 -25.01 -9.00
CA ALA A 298 6.70 -25.39 -10.23
C ALA A 298 7.50 -26.69 -10.06
N GLN A 299 8.20 -26.85 -8.94
CA GLN A 299 8.93 -28.08 -8.59
C GLN A 299 7.99 -29.28 -8.46
N ALA A 300 6.84 -29.10 -7.82
CA ALA A 300 5.84 -30.16 -7.69
C ALA A 300 5.24 -30.55 -9.06
N LYS A 301 4.96 -29.59 -9.94
CA LYS A 301 4.53 -29.84 -11.33
C LYS A 301 5.60 -30.58 -12.13
N ALA A 302 6.86 -30.22 -12.00
CA ALA A 302 7.96 -30.92 -12.65
C ALA A 302 8.05 -32.37 -12.15
N GLY A 303 7.91 -32.59 -10.85
CA GLY A 303 7.85 -33.94 -10.26
C GLY A 303 6.66 -34.75 -10.79
N GLN A 304 5.49 -34.12 -10.98
CA GLN A 304 4.32 -34.77 -11.62
C GLN A 304 4.59 -35.12 -13.09
N ALA A 305 5.20 -34.22 -13.86
CA ALA A 305 5.56 -34.46 -15.25
C ALA A 305 6.60 -35.59 -15.38
N THR A 306 7.58 -35.66 -14.47
CA THR A 306 8.55 -36.76 -14.40
C THR A 306 7.87 -38.06 -14.07
N ALA A 307 6.99 -38.14 -13.07
CA ALA A 307 6.23 -39.35 -12.75
C ALA A 307 5.29 -39.78 -13.90
N ALA A 308 4.75 -38.84 -14.66
CA ALA A 308 3.89 -39.09 -15.82
C ALA A 308 4.64 -39.64 -17.03
N ARG A 309 5.99 -39.73 -17.02
CA ARG A 309 6.75 -40.43 -18.08
C ARG A 309 6.40 -41.90 -18.12
N THR A 310 6.13 -42.52 -16.98
CA THR A 310 5.64 -43.89 -16.89
C THR A 310 4.14 -43.87 -17.16
N PRO A 311 3.66 -44.51 -18.26
CA PRO A 311 2.25 -44.58 -18.55
C PRO A 311 1.46 -45.37 -17.51
N GLN A 312 0.21 -45.02 -17.29
CA GLN A 312 -0.71 -45.74 -16.42
C GLN A 312 -1.32 -46.94 -17.19
N PRO A 313 -1.24 -48.18 -16.68
CA PRO A 313 -1.92 -49.29 -17.27
C PRO A 313 -3.44 -49.23 -17.03
N THR A 314 -4.21 -49.74 -17.95
CA THR A 314 -5.65 -49.94 -17.80
C THR A 314 -5.91 -51.44 -17.64
N VAL A 315 -6.67 -51.79 -16.61
CA VAL A 315 -7.15 -53.15 -16.40
C VAL A 315 -8.67 -53.19 -16.55
N GLY A 316 -9.20 -54.27 -17.07
CA GLY A 316 -10.63 -54.43 -17.24
C GLY A 316 -11.05 -55.87 -17.30
N ALA A 317 -12.34 -56.11 -17.14
CA ALA A 317 -12.99 -57.38 -17.37
C ALA A 317 -14.17 -57.19 -18.34
N TYR A 318 -14.37 -58.16 -19.19
CA TYR A 318 -15.48 -58.10 -20.12
C TYR A 318 -16.24 -59.40 -20.13
N VAL A 319 -17.53 -59.28 -20.47
CA VAL A 319 -18.45 -60.43 -20.72
C VAL A 319 -19.22 -60.17 -22.01
N GLY A 320 -19.41 -61.12 -22.77
CA GLY A 320 -20.15 -61.01 -24.05
C GLY A 320 -20.82 -62.26 -24.44
N SER A 321 -21.69 -62.11 -25.43
CA SER A 321 -22.38 -63.23 -26.07
C SER A 321 -22.28 -63.09 -27.60
N ASP A 322 -21.69 -64.09 -28.23
CA ASP A 322 -21.49 -64.17 -29.67
C ASP A 322 -22.46 -65.19 -30.31
N ARG A 323 -22.58 -65.15 -31.62
CA ARG A 323 -23.40 -66.06 -32.45
C ARG A 323 -24.84 -66.21 -31.96
N GLY A 324 -25.47 -65.09 -31.57
CA GLY A 324 -26.86 -65.09 -31.12
C GLY A 324 -27.11 -65.87 -29.81
N GLY A 325 -26.15 -65.87 -28.90
CA GLY A 325 -26.27 -66.56 -27.60
C GLY A 325 -25.72 -67.96 -27.55
N ARG A 326 -25.09 -68.45 -28.65
CA ARG A 326 -24.48 -69.77 -28.65
C ARG A 326 -23.12 -69.86 -27.99
N GLU A 327 -22.43 -68.69 -27.90
CA GLU A 327 -21.12 -68.59 -27.29
C GLU A 327 -21.16 -67.50 -26.21
N HIS A 328 -20.61 -67.83 -25.07
CA HIS A 328 -20.40 -66.85 -23.95
C HIS A 328 -18.91 -66.62 -23.74
N ILE A 329 -18.53 -65.36 -23.71
CA ILE A 329 -17.15 -64.98 -23.58
C ILE A 329 -17.02 -64.21 -22.27
N ILE A 330 -16.05 -64.62 -21.46
CA ILE A 330 -15.58 -63.88 -20.32
C ILE A 330 -14.08 -63.72 -20.43
N GLY A 331 -13.56 -62.50 -20.14
CA GLY A 331 -12.15 -62.28 -20.30
C GLY A 331 -11.66 -61.10 -19.48
N LEU A 332 -10.32 -60.99 -19.36
CA LEU A 332 -9.62 -59.88 -18.78
C LEU A 332 -8.95 -59.06 -19.88
N GLN A 333 -8.96 -57.78 -19.72
CA GLN A 333 -8.28 -56.85 -20.61
C GLN A 333 -7.16 -56.12 -19.86
N PHE A 334 -6.01 -56.06 -20.45
CA PHE A 334 -4.89 -55.24 -20.03
C PHE A 334 -4.45 -54.37 -21.21
N ALA A 335 -4.39 -53.03 -20.99
CA ALA A 335 -3.89 -52.12 -22.00
C ALA A 335 -2.85 -51.21 -21.34
N MET A 336 -1.71 -51.01 -21.99
CA MET A 336 -0.66 -50.12 -21.53
C MET A 336 -0.21 -49.25 -22.69
N PRO A 337 -0.39 -47.92 -22.60
CA PRO A 337 0.12 -47.03 -23.63
C PRO A 337 1.64 -46.99 -23.58
N PHE A 338 2.29 -46.94 -24.73
CA PHE A 338 3.73 -46.77 -24.81
C PHE A 338 4.08 -45.30 -24.69
N GLY A 339 5.14 -45.00 -23.92
CA GLY A 339 5.64 -43.65 -23.77
C GLY A 339 6.18 -43.07 -25.08
N GLY A 340 6.02 -41.77 -25.28
CA GLY A 340 6.47 -41.07 -26.50
C GLY A 340 7.20 -39.79 -26.21
N PRO A 341 7.78 -39.13 -27.23
CA PRO A 341 8.56 -37.89 -27.10
C PRO A 341 7.75 -36.74 -26.46
N ALA A 342 6.42 -36.74 -26.60
CA ALA A 342 5.56 -35.76 -25.96
C ALA A 342 5.72 -35.70 -24.42
N ARG A 343 5.82 -36.88 -23.77
CA ARG A 343 6.01 -36.94 -22.31
C ARG A 343 7.37 -36.37 -21.87
N VAL A 344 8.41 -36.61 -22.66
CA VAL A 344 9.75 -36.07 -22.45
C VAL A 344 9.74 -34.55 -22.61
N SER A 345 9.04 -34.06 -23.65
CA SER A 345 8.91 -32.60 -23.88
C SER A 345 8.10 -31.91 -22.78
N THR A 346 7.04 -32.53 -22.25
CA THR A 346 6.28 -32.01 -21.12
C THR A 346 7.16 -31.89 -19.85
N GLU A 347 7.95 -32.92 -19.57
CA GLU A 347 8.91 -32.87 -18.44
C GLU A 347 9.93 -31.76 -18.62
N ARG A 348 10.55 -31.61 -19.80
CA ARG A 348 11.51 -30.55 -20.09
C ARG A 348 10.88 -29.17 -19.97
N ALA A 349 9.65 -29.00 -20.45
CA ALA A 349 8.92 -27.75 -20.26
C ALA A 349 8.69 -27.42 -18.78
N ALA A 350 8.27 -28.42 -17.99
CA ALA A 350 8.07 -28.22 -16.55
C ALA A 350 9.37 -27.91 -15.81
N LEU A 351 10.50 -28.51 -16.20
CA LEU A 351 11.82 -28.15 -15.64
C LEU A 351 12.23 -26.72 -16.01
N ALA A 352 11.98 -26.27 -17.24
CA ALA A 352 12.21 -24.88 -17.61
C ALA A 352 11.32 -23.90 -16.83
N GLU A 353 10.09 -24.30 -16.46
CA GLU A 353 9.24 -23.50 -15.55
C GLU A 353 9.85 -23.39 -14.13
N VAL A 354 10.53 -24.44 -13.64
CA VAL A 354 11.26 -24.36 -12.37
C VAL A 354 12.38 -23.34 -12.46
N ASP A 355 13.18 -23.37 -13.53
CA ASP A 355 14.27 -22.40 -13.71
C ASP A 355 13.71 -20.97 -13.78
N ALA A 356 12.62 -20.75 -14.51
CA ALA A 356 11.94 -19.47 -14.57
C ALA A 356 11.44 -18.98 -13.18
N ALA A 357 10.87 -19.90 -12.38
CA ALA A 357 10.42 -19.59 -11.02
C ALA A 357 11.60 -19.26 -10.07
N GLN A 358 12.74 -19.93 -10.23
CA GLN A 358 13.97 -19.61 -9.47
C GLN A 358 14.47 -18.20 -9.77
N TRP A 359 14.48 -17.80 -11.04
CA TRP A 359 14.89 -16.46 -11.44
C TRP A 359 13.91 -15.39 -10.93
N ARG A 360 12.60 -15.65 -10.98
CA ARG A 360 11.59 -14.76 -10.39
C ARG A 360 11.81 -14.57 -8.89
N LEU A 361 12.09 -15.64 -8.15
CA LEU A 361 12.36 -15.54 -6.72
C LEU A 361 13.62 -14.71 -6.42
N ARG A 362 14.69 -14.87 -7.22
CA ARG A 362 15.90 -14.04 -7.07
C ARG A 362 15.64 -12.57 -7.36
N ASP A 363 14.87 -12.27 -8.39
CA ASP A 363 14.45 -10.91 -8.71
C ASP A 363 13.59 -10.31 -7.59
N ALA A 364 12.61 -11.07 -7.08
CA ALA A 364 11.79 -10.65 -5.95
C ALA A 364 12.61 -10.38 -4.68
N GLN A 365 13.67 -11.15 -4.43
CA GLN A 365 14.60 -10.89 -3.32
C GLN A 365 15.33 -9.56 -3.50
N ALA A 366 15.85 -9.29 -4.70
CA ALA A 366 16.52 -8.03 -5.00
C ALA A 366 15.57 -6.83 -4.90
N LEU A 367 14.36 -6.95 -5.45
CA LEU A 367 13.32 -5.91 -5.38
C LEU A 367 12.86 -5.65 -3.94
N THR A 368 12.67 -6.69 -3.13
CA THR A 368 12.28 -6.55 -1.71
C THR A 368 13.36 -5.80 -0.94
N LEU A 369 14.63 -6.12 -1.18
CA LEU A 369 15.75 -5.43 -0.54
C LEU A 369 15.82 -3.95 -0.99
N ALA A 370 15.71 -3.69 -2.28
CA ALA A 370 15.74 -2.33 -2.81
C ALA A 370 14.57 -1.48 -2.27
N GLU A 371 13.36 -2.05 -2.21
CA GLU A 371 12.19 -1.37 -1.66
C GLU A 371 12.33 -1.11 -0.16
N PHE A 372 12.87 -2.07 0.61
CA PHE A 372 13.19 -1.84 2.01
C PHE A 372 14.18 -0.68 2.19
N GLN A 373 15.29 -0.68 1.44
CA GLN A 373 16.29 0.38 1.52
C GLN A 373 15.69 1.75 1.18
N ARG A 374 14.90 1.81 0.11
CA ARG A 374 14.18 3.02 -0.29
C ARG A 374 13.23 3.50 0.81
N LEU A 375 12.39 2.62 1.33
CA LEU A 375 11.39 2.97 2.35
C LEU A 375 12.06 3.36 3.67
N TRP A 376 13.13 2.66 4.07
CA TRP A 376 13.91 2.97 5.26
C TRP A 376 14.56 4.35 5.17
N ALA A 377 15.28 4.64 4.09
CA ALA A 377 15.90 5.94 3.87
C ALA A 377 14.86 7.07 3.80
N THR A 378 13.74 6.83 3.10
CA THR A 378 12.63 7.78 3.01
C THR A 378 12.03 8.05 4.38
N SER A 379 11.77 7.01 5.18
CA SER A 379 11.17 7.17 6.51
C SER A 379 12.07 7.96 7.46
N GLN A 380 13.38 7.72 7.44
CA GLN A 380 14.35 8.48 8.23
C GLN A 380 14.41 9.94 7.81
N SER A 381 14.52 10.21 6.51
CA SER A 381 14.61 11.58 6.01
C SER A 381 13.31 12.36 6.24
N GLN A 382 12.15 11.74 6.07
CA GLN A 382 10.86 12.36 6.34
C GLN A 382 10.66 12.63 7.83
N ALA A 383 11.06 11.71 8.71
CA ALA A 383 10.98 11.93 10.16
C ALA A 383 11.87 13.10 10.62
N ALA A 384 13.09 13.20 10.09
CA ALA A 384 13.99 14.33 10.36
C ALA A 384 13.46 15.63 9.74
N GLY A 385 12.99 15.57 8.49
CA GLY A 385 12.40 16.69 7.76
C GLY A 385 11.16 17.25 8.44
N ALA A 386 10.27 16.40 8.95
CA ALA A 386 9.08 16.83 9.69
C ALA A 386 9.44 17.64 10.94
N LYS A 387 10.45 17.21 11.71
CA LYS A 387 10.95 17.97 12.88
C LYS A 387 11.49 19.33 12.47
N ALA A 388 12.27 19.39 11.38
CA ALA A 388 12.83 20.66 10.90
C ALA A 388 11.73 21.60 10.38
N MET A 389 10.74 21.08 9.64
CA MET A 389 9.60 21.87 9.16
C MET A 389 8.71 22.36 10.31
N ASP A 390 8.53 21.58 11.37
CA ASP A 390 7.82 22.01 12.57
C ASP A 390 8.50 23.20 13.24
N GLN A 391 9.83 23.17 13.36
CA GLN A 391 10.62 24.29 13.90
C GLN A 391 10.51 25.52 13.00
N ALA A 392 10.63 25.34 11.67
CA ALA A 392 10.50 26.45 10.71
C ALA A 392 9.10 27.09 10.78
N ALA A 393 8.04 26.27 10.83
CA ALA A 393 6.67 26.74 10.96
C ALA A 393 6.44 27.51 12.27
N GLN A 394 7.02 27.04 13.37
CA GLN A 394 6.96 27.74 14.66
C GLN A 394 7.63 29.09 14.59
N VAL A 395 8.85 29.21 14.05
CA VAL A 395 9.58 30.46 13.89
C VAL A 395 8.83 31.44 12.99
N GLN A 396 8.34 30.99 11.84
CA GLN A 396 7.58 31.81 10.89
C GLN A 396 6.25 32.30 11.48
N THR A 397 5.56 31.47 12.25
CA THR A 397 4.32 31.84 12.93
C THR A 397 4.59 32.94 13.99
N GLN A 398 5.68 32.81 14.76
CA GLN A 398 6.10 33.83 15.71
C GLN A 398 6.49 35.14 15.01
N ALA A 399 7.23 35.07 13.89
CA ALA A 399 7.58 36.23 13.08
C ALA A 399 6.34 36.96 12.54
N SER A 400 5.37 36.21 12.01
CA SER A 400 4.09 36.79 11.56
C SER A 400 3.30 37.44 12.69
N ALA A 401 3.30 36.84 13.88
CA ALA A 401 2.63 37.41 15.05
C ALA A 401 3.30 38.71 15.49
N ARG A 402 4.64 38.78 15.49
CA ARG A 402 5.39 40.02 15.78
C ARG A 402 5.12 41.11 14.74
N MET A 403 5.07 40.75 13.45
CA MET A 403 4.75 41.67 12.36
C MET A 403 3.32 42.21 12.46
N LEU A 404 2.36 41.37 12.87
CA LEU A 404 1.00 41.85 13.19
C LEU A 404 1.01 42.91 14.30
N ARG A 405 1.82 42.68 15.34
CA ARG A 405 1.95 43.66 16.44
C ARG A 405 2.57 44.95 15.98
N ALA A 406 3.65 44.91 15.20
CA ALA A 406 4.28 46.09 14.60
C ALA A 406 3.29 46.88 13.73
N TYR A 407 2.49 46.19 12.91
CA TYR A 407 1.43 46.82 12.13
C TYR A 407 0.37 47.49 13.02
N GLN A 408 -0.07 46.85 14.11
CA GLN A 408 -1.02 47.43 15.06
C GLN A 408 -0.49 48.67 15.78
N LEU A 409 0.84 48.78 15.98
CA LEU A 409 1.51 49.93 16.58
C LEU A 409 1.84 51.02 15.55
N GLY A 410 1.59 50.81 14.26
CA GLY A 410 1.94 51.73 13.18
C GLY A 410 3.40 51.71 12.76
N GLU A 411 4.19 50.70 13.23
CA GLU A 411 5.62 50.55 12.93
C GLU A 411 5.89 49.82 11.64
N ALA A 412 4.88 49.13 11.08
CA ALA A 412 4.99 48.36 9.84
C ALA A 412 3.74 48.56 8.95
N GLY A 413 3.89 48.35 7.65
CA GLY A 413 2.77 48.39 6.69
C GLY A 413 1.94 47.11 6.71
N ILE A 414 0.68 47.20 6.26
CA ILE A 414 -0.20 46.06 6.11
C ILE A 414 0.37 45.01 5.14
N SER A 415 1.04 45.48 4.08
CA SER A 415 1.67 44.61 3.08
C SER A 415 2.76 43.74 3.68
N ASP A 416 3.54 44.27 4.60
CA ASP A 416 4.63 43.56 5.30
C ASP A 416 4.05 42.44 6.19
N TRP A 417 2.97 42.77 6.91
CA TRP A 417 2.29 41.76 7.72
C TRP A 417 1.62 40.68 6.85
N LEU A 418 0.97 41.07 5.75
CA LEU A 418 0.34 40.10 4.84
C LEU A 418 1.38 39.15 4.22
N LEU A 419 2.56 39.68 3.85
CA LEU A 419 3.66 38.87 3.34
C LEU A 419 4.16 37.89 4.42
N ALA A 420 4.43 38.36 5.63
CA ALA A 420 4.85 37.53 6.75
C ALA A 420 3.80 36.46 7.09
N ARG A 421 2.52 36.82 6.99
CA ARG A 421 1.40 35.88 7.21
C ARG A 421 1.34 34.81 6.16
N ARG A 422 1.50 35.13 4.88
CA ARG A 422 1.56 34.13 3.78
C ARG A 422 2.72 33.17 4.00
N SER A 423 3.91 33.68 4.29
CA SER A 423 5.09 32.83 4.59
C SER A 423 4.86 31.90 5.77
N ALA A 424 4.22 32.38 6.84
CA ALA A 424 3.88 31.56 8.00
C ALA A 424 2.84 30.46 7.64
N LEU A 425 1.81 30.81 6.86
CA LEU A 425 0.80 29.83 6.42
C LEU A 425 1.41 28.76 5.54
N ASP A 426 2.30 29.10 4.63
CA ASP A 426 2.99 28.16 3.77
C ASP A 426 3.93 27.25 4.57
N ALA A 427 4.66 27.78 5.53
CA ALA A 427 5.50 26.98 6.43
C ALA A 427 4.67 25.99 7.26
N VAL A 428 3.53 26.43 7.80
CA VAL A 428 2.61 25.55 8.55
C VAL A 428 2.00 24.46 7.65
N ARG A 429 1.64 24.79 6.40
CA ARG A 429 1.15 23.79 5.42
C ARG A 429 2.22 22.75 5.09
N GLN A 430 3.47 23.19 4.86
CA GLN A 430 4.59 22.28 4.61
C GLN A 430 4.90 21.39 5.83
N ALA A 431 4.86 21.94 7.05
CA ALA A 431 5.02 21.17 8.27
C ALA A 431 3.92 20.12 8.45
N LEU A 432 2.66 20.51 8.17
CA LEU A 432 1.53 19.59 8.18
C LEU A 432 1.76 18.43 7.20
N GLN A 433 2.07 18.74 5.96
CA GLN A 433 2.34 17.74 4.93
C GLN A 433 3.48 16.80 5.35
N SER A 434 4.62 17.34 5.79
CA SER A 434 5.79 16.56 6.23
C SER A 434 5.46 15.63 7.39
N ARG A 435 4.59 16.04 8.34
CA ARG A 435 4.14 15.17 9.45
C ARG A 435 3.33 13.97 8.94
N PHE A 436 2.40 14.20 7.99
CA PHE A 436 1.60 13.11 7.43
C PHE A 436 2.45 12.18 6.59
N ASP A 437 3.38 12.69 5.79
CA ASP A 437 4.30 11.87 4.98
C ASP A 437 5.21 11.01 5.87
N ALA A 438 5.75 11.57 6.96
CA ALA A 438 6.55 10.83 7.94
C ALA A 438 5.74 9.75 8.66
N ALA A 439 4.50 10.04 9.05
CA ALA A 439 3.62 9.08 9.70
C ALA A 439 3.23 7.93 8.75
N GLN A 440 2.92 8.24 7.51
CA GLN A 440 2.56 7.26 6.50
C GLN A 440 3.74 6.32 6.18
N SER A 441 4.95 6.88 5.96
CA SER A 441 6.12 6.06 5.66
C SER A 441 6.52 5.17 6.83
N ALA A 442 6.43 5.66 8.07
CA ALA A 442 6.68 4.87 9.27
C ALA A 442 5.63 3.75 9.45
N ALA A 443 4.35 4.03 9.19
CA ALA A 443 3.28 3.02 9.23
C ALA A 443 3.48 1.93 8.16
N LEU A 444 3.84 2.31 6.93
CA LEU A 444 4.13 1.36 5.85
C LEU A 444 5.36 0.48 6.16
N LEU A 445 6.42 1.07 6.71
CA LEU A 445 7.60 0.31 7.12
C LEU A 445 7.27 -0.71 8.21
N LYS A 446 6.48 -0.31 9.22
CA LYS A 446 6.00 -1.21 10.27
C LYS A 446 5.08 -2.30 9.73
N LEU A 447 4.21 -1.97 8.77
CA LEU A 447 3.36 -2.95 8.10
C LEU A 447 4.18 -4.01 7.37
N GLN A 448 5.19 -3.60 6.61
CA GLN A 448 6.08 -4.53 5.91
C GLN A 448 6.92 -5.38 6.85
N ALA A 449 7.32 -4.82 8.01
CA ALA A 449 8.06 -5.55 9.04
C ALA A 449 7.15 -6.44 9.92
N GLY A 450 5.81 -6.40 9.76
CA GLY A 450 4.86 -7.14 10.60
C GLY A 450 4.61 -6.51 11.98
N LEU A 451 5.15 -5.32 12.25
CA LEU A 451 5.12 -4.68 13.58
C LEU A 451 3.90 -3.81 13.83
N LEU A 452 3.07 -3.54 12.79
CA LEU A 452 2.00 -2.54 12.92
C LEU A 452 0.82 -3.05 13.75
N PHE A 453 0.55 -4.36 13.74
CA PHE A 453 -0.65 -4.98 14.32
C PHE A 453 -0.38 -6.11 15.32
N GLU A 454 0.89 -6.42 15.64
CA GLU A 454 1.26 -7.49 16.57
C GLU A 454 0.86 -7.20 18.03
N ALA A 455 0.74 -5.94 18.42
CA ALA A 455 0.40 -5.57 19.80
C ALA A 455 -1.00 -6.04 20.26
N SER A 456 -1.92 -6.30 19.32
CA SER A 456 -3.27 -6.77 19.61
C SER A 456 -3.40 -8.30 19.61
N SER A 457 -2.61 -8.99 18.77
CA SER A 457 -2.59 -10.45 18.70
C SER A 457 -1.94 -11.07 19.94
N SER A 458 -0.88 -10.49 20.47
CA SER A 458 -0.21 -10.96 21.70
C SER A 458 -1.10 -10.78 22.95
N ALA A 459 -1.88 -9.69 23.02
CA ALA A 459 -2.82 -9.47 24.12
C ALA A 459 -4.01 -10.43 24.08
N ALA A 460 -4.51 -10.78 22.90
CA ALA A 460 -5.60 -11.74 22.71
C ALA A 460 -5.17 -13.18 23.00
N VAL A 461 -3.94 -13.55 22.62
CA VAL A 461 -3.39 -14.89 22.91
C VAL A 461 -3.06 -15.05 24.40
N MET A 462 -2.59 -14.00 25.09
CA MET A 462 -2.36 -14.05 26.54
C MET A 462 -3.68 -14.06 27.34
N SER A 463 -4.75 -13.43 26.81
CA SER A 463 -6.08 -13.51 27.45
C SER A 463 -6.78 -14.86 27.25
N ALA A 464 -6.49 -15.57 26.15
CA ALA A 464 -7.04 -16.90 25.89
C ALA A 464 -6.25 -18.04 26.55
N ALA A 465 -5.04 -17.77 27.05
CA ALA A 465 -4.18 -18.76 27.70
C ALA A 465 -4.31 -18.81 29.23
N ASN A 466 -5.19 -17.99 29.83
CA ASN A 466 -5.51 -18.06 31.28
C ASN A 466 -7.01 -18.30 31.48
N PRO A 467 -7.50 -19.53 31.39
CA PRO A 467 -8.81 -19.88 31.91
C PRO A 467 -8.66 -20.17 33.42
N ASP A 468 -9.24 -19.29 34.27
CA ASP A 468 -9.51 -19.62 35.65
C ASP A 468 -10.48 -20.82 35.81
#